data_15b38e74f7989381468ae3c725afb107
#
_entry.id   15b38e74f7989381468ae3c725afb107
#
_cell.length_a   1.000
_cell.length_b   1.000
_cell.length_c   1.000
_cell.angle_alpha   90.00
_cell.angle_beta   90.00
_cell.angle_gamma   90.00
#
_symmetry.space_group_name_H-M   'P 1'
#
loop_
_entity.id
_entity.type
_entity.pdbx_description
1 polymer ?
#
loop_
_entity_poly.entity_id
_entity_poly.type
_entity_poly.pdbx_seq_one_letter_code
_entity_poly.pdbx_strand_id
1 'polypeptide(L)'
;MPSLSSSTARLLATSLFAIACAAPAAAQNQPQMNLQRVEITAGMHRIDAQVAAAPQERQTGLMHRKEMPAHEGMLFVFEQPATQCFWMKNTLLPLTAAFVADDGTIVNLADMKPQTEDSHCSTKPVRYVLEMNQGWFAQKGIKPGSKLVSAAVFNAKK
;
A
#
# COMPACT_ATOMS: atom_id res chain seq x y z
N MET A 1 8.15 39.82 -78.09
CA MET A 1 7.07 39.92 -77.08
C MET A 1 7.03 38.59 -76.35
N PRO A 2 7.56 38.49 -75.15
CA PRO A 2 7.49 37.24 -74.37
C PRO A 2 6.36 37.27 -73.35
N SER A 3 5.67 36.16 -73.26
CA SER A 3 4.57 35.86 -72.42
C SER A 3 5.06 35.55 -70.99
N LEU A 4 4.41 36.13 -69.99
CA LEU A 4 4.60 35.88 -68.60
C LEU A 4 3.82 34.62 -68.16
N SER A 5 4.55 33.60 -67.71
CA SER A 5 3.97 32.40 -67.09
C SER A 5 3.88 32.60 -65.58
N SER A 6 2.68 32.64 -65.07
CA SER A 6 2.38 32.73 -63.62
C SER A 6 2.40 31.35 -62.99
N SER A 7 3.40 31.08 -62.13
CA SER A 7 3.46 29.83 -61.30
C SER A 7 2.74 30.04 -59.96
N THR A 8 1.60 29.47 -59.82
CA THR A 8 0.88 29.37 -58.55
C THR A 8 1.47 28.29 -57.65
N ALA A 9 2.18 28.72 -56.61
CA ALA A 9 2.65 27.80 -55.53
C ALA A 9 1.49 27.41 -54.61
N ARG A 10 1.16 26.12 -54.60
CA ARG A 10 0.20 25.53 -53.66
C ARG A 10 0.91 25.24 -52.32
N LEU A 11 0.56 25.96 -51.29
CA LEU A 11 0.93 25.69 -49.91
C LEU A 11 0.07 24.51 -49.40
N LEU A 12 0.70 23.37 -49.18
CA LEU A 12 0.12 22.22 -48.45
C LEU A 12 0.27 22.48 -46.95
N ALA A 13 -0.83 22.82 -46.30
CA ALA A 13 -0.89 22.89 -44.85
C ALA A 13 -1.05 21.49 -44.28
N THR A 14 0.02 20.94 -43.69
CA THR A 14 0.00 19.71 -42.91
C THR A 14 -0.47 20.03 -41.49
N SER A 15 -1.74 19.72 -41.18
CA SER A 15 -2.28 19.78 -39.83
C SER A 15 -1.78 18.57 -39.02
N LEU A 16 -0.86 18.82 -38.08
CA LEU A 16 -0.51 17.84 -37.06
C LEU A 16 -1.69 17.70 -36.08
N PHE A 17 -2.37 16.56 -36.13
CA PHE A 17 -3.35 16.17 -35.12
C PHE A 17 -2.58 15.65 -33.89
N ALA A 18 -2.47 16.47 -32.82
CA ALA A 18 -1.94 16.05 -31.54
C ALA A 18 -3.01 15.17 -30.82
N ILE A 19 -2.81 13.87 -30.84
CA ILE A 19 -3.62 12.93 -30.03
C ILE A 19 -3.19 13.11 -28.58
N ALA A 20 -3.95 13.86 -27.81
CA ALA A 20 -3.80 13.92 -26.36
C ALA A 20 -4.27 12.57 -25.78
N CYS A 21 -3.34 11.72 -25.34
CA CYS A 21 -3.64 10.57 -24.52
C CYS A 21 -4.13 11.04 -23.14
N ALA A 22 -5.45 11.19 -22.99
CA ALA A 22 -6.06 11.34 -21.67
C ALA A 22 -5.93 9.98 -20.93
N ALA A 23 -4.99 9.88 -19.99
CA ALA A 23 -4.92 8.76 -19.09
C ALA A 23 -6.21 8.71 -18.24
N PRO A 24 -6.88 7.55 -18.08
CA PRO A 24 -8.13 7.48 -17.35
C PRO A 24 -7.88 7.78 -15.86
N ALA A 25 -8.50 8.84 -15.36
CA ALA A 25 -8.49 9.21 -13.92
C ALA A 25 -9.18 8.18 -12.99
N ALA A 26 -9.69 7.08 -13.56
CA ALA A 26 -10.41 6.03 -12.82
C ALA A 26 -9.51 5.11 -11.97
N ALA A 27 -8.19 5.14 -12.15
CA ALA A 27 -7.28 4.23 -11.44
C ALA A 27 -7.05 4.60 -9.97
N GLN A 28 -7.38 5.81 -9.55
CA GLN A 28 -7.06 6.32 -8.19
C GLN A 28 -8.04 5.87 -7.09
N ASN A 29 -9.23 5.34 -7.43
CA ASN A 29 -10.27 4.94 -6.48
C ASN A 29 -10.53 3.43 -6.45
N GLN A 30 -9.62 2.63 -6.99
CA GLN A 30 -9.76 1.17 -6.98
C GLN A 30 -8.91 0.55 -5.87
N PRO A 31 -9.44 -0.46 -5.14
CA PRO A 31 -8.64 -1.19 -4.18
C PRO A 31 -7.54 -2.00 -4.87
N GLN A 32 -6.35 -2.03 -4.30
CA GLN A 32 -5.31 -2.96 -4.77
C GLN A 32 -5.58 -4.36 -4.19
N MET A 33 -5.72 -5.35 -5.08
CA MET A 33 -6.10 -6.72 -4.69
C MET A 33 -5.04 -7.77 -5.05
N ASN A 34 -4.09 -7.44 -5.92
CA ASN A 34 -3.20 -8.40 -6.57
C ASN A 34 -1.73 -8.26 -6.15
N LEU A 35 -1.49 -7.93 -4.86
CA LEU A 35 -0.14 -7.90 -4.32
C LEU A 35 0.36 -9.32 -4.02
N GLN A 36 1.69 -9.49 -4.02
CA GLN A 36 2.31 -10.73 -3.57
C GLN A 36 1.89 -11.05 -2.13
N ARG A 37 1.73 -12.33 -1.81
CA ARG A 37 1.30 -12.77 -0.48
C ARG A 37 2.40 -13.52 0.25
N VAL A 38 2.38 -13.42 1.56
CA VAL A 38 3.27 -14.16 2.47
C VAL A 38 2.47 -14.74 3.63
N GLU A 39 2.88 -15.90 4.09
CA GLU A 39 2.37 -16.46 5.34
C GLU A 39 3.14 -15.89 6.52
N ILE A 40 2.39 -15.42 7.50
CA ILE A 40 2.91 -14.97 8.81
C ILE A 40 2.21 -15.78 9.88
N THR A 41 2.92 -16.21 10.91
CA THR A 41 2.33 -16.83 12.08
C THR A 41 2.49 -15.93 13.31
N ALA A 42 1.44 -15.88 14.12
CA ALA A 42 1.40 -15.21 15.42
C ALA A 42 0.93 -16.22 16.46
N GLY A 43 1.87 -16.83 17.20
CA GLY A 43 1.59 -18.02 18.00
C GLY A 43 1.10 -19.18 17.11
N MET A 44 -0.11 -19.69 17.37
CA MET A 44 -0.73 -20.74 16.55
C MET A 44 -1.58 -20.24 15.39
N HIS A 45 -1.71 -18.91 15.23
CA HIS A 45 -2.59 -18.31 14.24
C HIS A 45 -1.83 -17.99 12.96
N ARG A 46 -2.39 -18.42 11.83
CA ARG A 46 -1.85 -18.14 10.48
C ARG A 46 -2.54 -16.91 9.91
N ILE A 47 -1.76 -16.07 9.27
CA ILE A 47 -2.16 -14.86 8.57
C ILE A 47 -1.66 -14.96 7.14
N ASP A 48 -2.55 -14.76 6.19
CA ASP A 48 -2.22 -14.61 4.78
C ASP A 48 -2.15 -13.12 4.46
N ALA A 49 -0.94 -12.56 4.46
CA ALA A 49 -0.73 -11.12 4.30
C ALA A 49 -0.32 -10.76 2.87
N GLN A 50 -0.99 -9.77 2.29
CA GLN A 50 -0.50 -9.11 1.09
C GLN A 50 0.67 -8.19 1.44
N VAL A 51 1.70 -8.14 0.59
CA VAL A 51 2.92 -7.37 0.83
C VAL A 51 2.89 -6.07 0.04
N ALA A 52 2.86 -4.94 0.75
CA ALA A 52 3.01 -3.60 0.19
C ALA A 52 4.47 -3.13 0.40
N ALA A 53 5.32 -3.31 -0.61
CA ALA A 53 6.75 -2.98 -0.55
C ALA A 53 7.12 -1.76 -1.40
N ALA A 54 6.49 -1.56 -2.57
CA ALA A 54 6.72 -0.39 -3.38
C ALA A 54 6.08 0.87 -2.74
N PRO A 55 6.65 2.07 -2.92
CA PRO A 55 6.09 3.31 -2.35
C PRO A 55 4.61 3.51 -2.68
N GLN A 56 4.21 3.24 -3.93
CA GLN A 56 2.82 3.38 -4.37
C GLN A 56 1.90 2.36 -3.70
N GLU A 57 2.37 1.12 -3.48
CA GLU A 57 1.62 0.07 -2.79
C GLU A 57 1.39 0.44 -1.33
N ARG A 58 2.42 0.97 -0.64
CA ARG A 58 2.31 1.45 0.73
C ARG A 58 1.38 2.65 0.86
N GLN A 59 1.41 3.57 -0.13
CA GLN A 59 0.53 4.74 -0.14
C GLN A 59 -0.94 4.33 -0.30
N THR A 60 -1.24 3.35 -1.15
CA THR A 60 -2.59 2.85 -1.38
C THR A 60 -3.08 1.97 -0.21
N GLY A 61 -2.23 1.09 0.31
CA GLY A 61 -2.57 0.22 1.42
C GLY A 61 -3.90 -0.52 1.22
N LEU A 62 -4.75 -0.51 2.24
CA LEU A 62 -6.08 -1.12 2.25
C LEU A 62 -7.21 -0.14 1.83
N MET A 63 -6.88 1.00 1.23
CA MET A 63 -7.87 1.97 0.75
C MET A 63 -8.91 1.31 -0.16
N HIS A 64 -10.15 1.80 -0.09
CA HIS A 64 -11.29 1.41 -0.92
C HIS A 64 -11.76 -0.05 -0.78
N ARG A 65 -11.14 -0.89 0.06
CA ARG A 65 -11.62 -2.24 0.33
C ARG A 65 -12.88 -2.19 1.18
N LYS A 66 -13.89 -2.96 0.77
CA LYS A 66 -15.17 -3.07 1.48
C LYS A 66 -15.15 -4.18 2.53
N GLU A 67 -14.29 -5.18 2.33
CA GLU A 67 -14.16 -6.35 3.20
C GLU A 67 -12.73 -6.90 3.17
N MET A 68 -12.36 -7.63 4.20
CA MET A 68 -11.14 -8.39 4.30
C MET A 68 -11.41 -9.62 5.18
N PRO A 69 -11.14 -10.85 4.70
CA PRO A 69 -11.29 -12.07 5.48
C PRO A 69 -10.53 -12.00 6.81
N ALA A 70 -11.05 -12.66 7.86
CA ALA A 70 -10.50 -12.56 9.20
C ALA A 70 -9.05 -13.04 9.33
N HIS A 71 -8.59 -13.93 8.44
CA HIS A 71 -7.23 -14.46 8.43
C HIS A 71 -6.31 -13.70 7.46
N GLU A 72 -6.81 -12.67 6.78
CA GLU A 72 -6.03 -11.86 5.85
C GLU A 72 -5.60 -10.54 6.49
N GLY A 73 -4.50 -9.98 5.95
CA GLY A 73 -3.97 -8.69 6.34
C GLY A 73 -3.10 -8.09 5.24
N MET A 74 -2.49 -6.94 5.56
CA MET A 74 -1.48 -6.32 4.70
C MET A 74 -0.22 -6.04 5.50
N LEU A 75 0.91 -6.53 4.99
CA LEU A 75 2.24 -6.27 5.51
C LEU A 75 2.91 -5.17 4.71
N PHE A 76 3.17 -4.06 5.35
CA PHE A 76 3.95 -2.96 4.79
C PHE A 76 5.42 -3.20 5.11
N VAL A 77 6.26 -3.12 4.07
CA VAL A 77 7.70 -3.34 4.18
C VAL A 77 8.44 -2.05 3.78
N PHE A 78 9.27 -1.55 4.67
CA PHE A 78 10.08 -0.35 4.44
C PHE A 78 11.56 -0.72 4.27
N GLU A 79 12.29 0.08 3.53
CA GLU A 79 13.70 -0.16 3.20
C GLU A 79 14.60 -0.07 4.43
N GLN A 80 14.27 0.86 5.35
CA GLN A 80 15.03 1.11 6.58
C GLN A 80 14.08 1.26 7.77
N PRO A 81 14.52 0.86 8.98
CA PRO A 81 13.76 1.14 10.19
C PRO A 81 13.63 2.65 10.42
N ALA A 82 12.41 3.11 10.63
CA ALA A 82 12.10 4.50 10.99
C ALA A 82 10.83 4.54 11.83
N THR A 83 10.51 5.69 12.42
CA THR A 83 9.17 5.91 12.97
C THR A 83 8.19 5.90 11.81
N GLN A 84 7.32 4.87 11.78
CA GLN A 84 6.29 4.73 10.77
C GLN A 84 4.96 5.24 11.33
N CYS A 85 4.26 6.07 10.55
CA CYS A 85 2.97 6.63 10.92
C CYS A 85 1.92 6.29 9.84
N PHE A 86 0.74 5.88 10.28
CA PHE A 86 -0.36 5.45 9.43
C PHE A 86 -1.61 6.29 9.71
N TRP A 87 -2.42 6.46 8.71
CA TRP A 87 -3.72 7.12 8.73
C TRP A 87 -4.77 6.24 8.05
N MET A 88 -6.05 6.60 8.17
CA MET A 88 -7.16 5.82 7.62
C MET A 88 -7.89 6.54 6.48
N LYS A 89 -7.22 7.49 5.81
CA LYS A 89 -7.79 8.18 4.65
C LYS A 89 -8.23 7.17 3.59
N ASN A 90 -9.45 7.32 3.07
CA ASN A 90 -10.06 6.43 2.08
C ASN A 90 -10.12 4.95 2.49
N THR A 91 -9.88 4.60 3.75
CA THR A 91 -9.92 3.23 4.26
C THR A 91 -11.24 2.99 4.97
N LEU A 92 -12.06 2.07 4.45
CA LEU A 92 -13.42 1.82 4.91
C LEU A 92 -13.48 0.83 6.08
N LEU A 93 -12.48 -0.02 6.19
CA LEU A 93 -12.40 -1.07 7.22
C LEU A 93 -11.82 -0.50 8.52
N PRO A 94 -12.40 -0.85 9.69
CA PRO A 94 -11.73 -0.64 10.95
C PRO A 94 -10.53 -1.58 11.06
N LEU A 95 -9.34 -1.05 11.32
CA LEU A 95 -8.09 -1.80 11.33
C LEU A 95 -7.34 -1.64 12.65
N THR A 96 -6.47 -2.61 12.95
CA THR A 96 -5.41 -2.48 13.95
C THR A 96 -4.06 -2.61 13.25
N ALA A 97 -3.20 -1.61 13.39
CA ALA A 97 -1.80 -1.67 12.94
C ALA A 97 -0.92 -2.26 14.03
N ALA A 98 -0.16 -3.30 13.71
CA ALA A 98 0.94 -3.82 14.51
C ALA A 98 2.26 -3.30 13.95
N PHE A 99 2.98 -2.49 14.70
CA PHE A 99 4.31 -2.00 14.37
C PHE A 99 5.35 -3.04 14.80
N VAL A 100 6.17 -3.53 13.85
CA VAL A 100 6.97 -4.74 14.02
C VAL A 100 8.45 -4.47 13.76
N ALA A 101 9.29 -4.85 14.71
CA ALA A 101 10.74 -4.77 14.60
C ALA A 101 11.29 -5.82 13.62
N ASP A 102 12.57 -5.68 13.22
CA ASP A 102 13.23 -6.54 12.24
C ASP A 102 13.24 -8.03 12.63
N ASP A 103 13.19 -8.33 13.92
CA ASP A 103 13.15 -9.69 14.44
C ASP A 103 11.74 -10.28 14.56
N GLY A 104 10.71 -9.55 14.10
CA GLY A 104 9.31 -9.95 14.17
C GLY A 104 8.60 -9.59 15.48
N THR A 105 9.26 -8.91 16.42
CA THR A 105 8.64 -8.51 17.69
C THR A 105 7.69 -7.33 17.48
N ILE A 106 6.45 -7.44 17.96
CA ILE A 106 5.49 -6.34 17.96
C ILE A 106 5.92 -5.29 18.98
N VAL A 107 6.19 -4.07 18.50
CA VAL A 107 6.61 -2.93 19.32
C VAL A 107 5.40 -2.30 20.01
N ASN A 108 4.37 -1.98 19.22
CA ASN A 108 3.08 -1.46 19.70
C ASN A 108 1.97 -1.82 18.71
N LEU A 109 0.74 -1.71 19.20
CA LEU A 109 -0.50 -1.83 18.43
C LEU A 109 -1.24 -0.51 18.44
N ALA A 110 -1.96 -0.19 17.36
CA ALA A 110 -2.83 0.97 17.29
C ALA A 110 -4.13 0.61 16.59
N ASP A 111 -5.25 0.78 17.27
CA ASP A 111 -6.58 0.70 16.66
C ASP A 111 -6.87 1.98 15.90
N MET A 112 -7.31 1.84 14.66
CA MET A 112 -7.48 2.95 13.73
C MET A 112 -8.92 3.02 13.23
N LYS A 113 -9.53 4.18 13.41
CA LYS A 113 -10.92 4.42 12.99
C LYS A 113 -11.00 4.69 11.49
N PRO A 114 -11.95 4.06 10.76
CA PRO A 114 -12.13 4.29 9.33
C PRO A 114 -12.25 5.76 8.95
N GLN A 115 -11.70 6.11 7.80
CA GLN A 115 -11.84 7.43 7.15
C GLN A 115 -11.38 8.62 8.01
N THR A 116 -10.46 8.41 8.97
CA THR A 116 -9.81 9.47 9.72
C THR A 116 -8.41 9.75 9.18
N GLU A 117 -7.93 10.97 9.41
CA GLU A 117 -6.57 11.39 9.06
C GLU A 117 -5.67 11.51 10.30
N ASP A 118 -6.12 11.01 11.45
CA ASP A 118 -5.33 10.92 12.65
C ASP A 118 -4.09 10.05 12.41
N SER A 119 -2.96 10.51 12.94
CA SER A 119 -1.69 9.82 12.76
C SER A 119 -1.47 8.80 13.87
N HIS A 120 -1.27 7.54 13.51
CA HIS A 120 -0.96 6.43 14.40
C HIS A 120 0.47 5.97 14.14
N CYS A 121 1.37 6.18 15.11
CA CYS A 121 2.80 5.99 14.88
C CYS A 121 3.39 4.85 15.72
N SER A 122 4.51 4.29 15.23
CA SER A 122 5.34 3.38 16.00
C SER A 122 6.03 4.12 17.14
N THR A 123 6.14 3.47 18.30
CA THR A 123 6.84 4.02 19.49
C THR A 123 8.36 3.87 19.41
N LYS A 124 8.86 3.10 18.45
CA LYS A 124 10.28 2.90 18.14
C LYS A 124 10.44 2.79 16.62
N PRO A 125 11.63 2.99 16.05
CA PRO A 125 11.88 2.71 14.64
C PRO A 125 11.53 1.26 14.29
N VAL A 126 10.75 1.07 13.22
CA VAL A 126 10.34 -0.25 12.71
C VAL A 126 10.46 -0.29 11.18
N ARG A 127 10.66 -1.48 10.63
CA ARG A 127 10.68 -1.74 9.19
C ARG A 127 9.37 -2.32 8.69
N TYR A 128 8.57 -2.89 9.57
CA TYR A 128 7.36 -3.60 9.19
C TYR A 128 6.15 -3.07 9.93
N VAL A 129 5.01 -3.03 9.24
CA VAL A 129 3.71 -2.78 9.86
C VAL A 129 2.73 -3.81 9.31
N LEU A 130 2.03 -4.52 10.17
CA LEU A 130 0.99 -5.47 9.80
C LEU A 130 -0.38 -4.92 10.18
N GLU A 131 -1.23 -4.67 9.18
CA GLU A 131 -2.63 -4.29 9.38
C GLU A 131 -3.53 -5.51 9.31
N MET A 132 -4.39 -5.66 10.33
CA MET A 132 -5.43 -6.67 10.44
C MET A 132 -6.78 -6.01 10.72
N ASN A 133 -7.88 -6.73 10.51
CA ASN A 133 -9.19 -6.29 10.99
C ASN A 133 -9.10 -5.90 12.47
N GLN A 134 -9.75 -4.80 12.85
CA GLN A 134 -9.72 -4.30 14.23
C GLN A 134 -10.17 -5.37 15.23
N GLY A 135 -9.45 -5.45 16.34
CA GLY A 135 -9.70 -6.44 17.40
C GLY A 135 -9.10 -7.82 17.15
N TRP A 136 -8.56 -8.12 15.95
CA TRP A 136 -8.00 -9.44 15.64
C TRP A 136 -6.89 -9.84 16.63
N PHE A 137 -5.95 -8.95 16.90
CA PHE A 137 -4.83 -9.22 17.82
C PHE A 137 -5.33 -9.49 19.24
N ALA A 138 -6.26 -8.68 19.73
CA ALA A 138 -6.83 -8.84 21.07
C ALA A 138 -7.58 -10.18 21.23
N GLN A 139 -8.40 -10.56 20.23
CA GLN A 139 -9.13 -11.83 20.21
C GLN A 139 -8.20 -13.05 20.20
N LYS A 140 -7.00 -12.91 19.68
CA LYS A 140 -5.99 -13.98 19.63
C LYS A 140 -4.97 -13.93 20.77
N GLY A 141 -5.14 -12.99 21.71
CA GLY A 141 -4.22 -12.81 22.85
C GLY A 141 -2.84 -12.28 22.45
N ILE A 142 -2.74 -11.67 21.26
CA ILE A 142 -1.50 -11.12 20.73
C ILE A 142 -1.39 -9.66 21.18
N LYS A 143 -0.25 -9.30 21.75
CA LYS A 143 0.00 -7.99 22.38
C LYS A 143 1.41 -7.48 22.07
N PRO A 144 1.75 -6.24 22.40
CA PRO A 144 3.13 -5.76 22.33
C PRO A 144 4.07 -6.71 23.06
N GLY A 145 5.23 -7.02 22.45
CA GLY A 145 6.16 -8.05 22.87
C GLY A 145 5.89 -9.44 22.30
N SER A 146 4.71 -9.71 21.73
CA SER A 146 4.46 -10.96 20.98
C SER A 146 5.30 -10.99 19.71
N LYS A 147 5.63 -12.19 19.24
CA LYS A 147 6.48 -12.40 18.08
C LYS A 147 5.68 -12.91 16.89
N LEU A 148 5.85 -12.24 15.75
CA LEU A 148 5.44 -12.71 14.44
C LEU A 148 6.57 -13.51 13.82
N VAL A 149 6.24 -14.60 13.13
CA VAL A 149 7.21 -15.48 12.47
C VAL A 149 6.84 -15.60 11.00
N SER A 150 7.81 -15.40 10.13
CA SER A 150 7.69 -15.67 8.69
C SER A 150 9.08 -15.92 8.14
N ALA A 151 9.30 -17.10 7.54
CA ALA A 151 10.58 -17.45 6.93
C ALA A 151 10.94 -16.50 5.77
N ALA A 152 9.93 -15.96 5.10
CA ALA A 152 10.10 -15.05 3.96
C ALA A 152 10.41 -13.60 4.39
N VAL A 153 10.11 -13.19 5.64
CA VAL A 153 10.14 -11.78 6.04
C VAL A 153 11.12 -11.53 7.19
N PHE A 154 10.92 -12.18 8.34
CA PHE A 154 11.61 -11.83 9.59
C PHE A 154 12.90 -12.63 9.86
N ASN A 155 13.29 -13.55 8.99
CA ASN A 155 14.45 -14.42 9.19
C ASN A 155 15.71 -13.94 8.46
N ALA A 156 15.79 -12.70 8.06
CA ALA A 156 17.04 -12.15 7.55
C ALA A 156 18.04 -11.94 8.70
N LYS A 157 18.55 -13.02 9.32
CA LYS A 157 19.87 -12.96 9.95
C LYS A 157 20.87 -12.75 8.83
N LYS A 158 21.37 -11.56 8.70
CA LYS A 158 22.66 -11.31 8.09
C LYS A 158 23.75 -11.72 9.05
#